data_3422a53a217603a27afa07c0830d0175
#
_entry.id   3422a53a217603a27afa07c0830d0175
#
_cell.length_a   1.000
_cell.length_b   1.000
_cell.length_c   1.000
_cell.angle_alpha   90.00
_cell.angle_beta   90.00
_cell.angle_gamma   90.00
#
_symmetry.space_group_name_H-M   'P 1'
#
loop_
_entity.id
_entity.type
_entity.pdbx_description
1 polymer ?
#
loop_
_entity_poly.entity_id
_entity_poly.type
_entity_poly.pdbx_seq_one_letter_code
_entity_poly.pdbx_strand_id
1 'polypeptide(L)'
;MTLRRFKTAVLLLCAACLLLAGWMGFHSLTGVRLVGCGAGSACENVMGSPWANVFGGIPVSLPAAVVYLLLAICVLFLGGNKPEDQALDHILWPLMLFLGGCIIGAALWFAYLQAFVLHAFCKYCSLLHLLGVVAAILVVLQAKRMGIRLLAPLLAGLVAAAVFAVIQSYTRPEAVYDTGRTNVSLPTFTDGEIPVLGDEDAPDELTLLFDFQCIHCRRLHKVLPDLLEKAGGRFRIRLCPVPLSSDCNPYIPNSGIDRFAGSCPLTRYALAVWYARPDAYEDYWDYLLGGGDAKAAVAPVEAEARARALLGAGFDAALTDPRIAAYLRKAEELFGRTSNAEKSGVPRLIHGQNWLVPETDDAETLLALIGSEL
;
A
#
# COMPACT_ATOMS: atom_id res chain seq x y z
N MET A 1 14.71 33.99 -20.03
CA MET A 1 14.61 32.82 -20.95
C MET A 1 13.80 33.25 -22.15
N THR A 2 14.19 32.89 -23.37
CA THR A 2 13.35 33.19 -24.56
C THR A 2 12.07 32.32 -24.51
N LEU A 3 10.99 32.80 -25.15
CA LEU A 3 9.71 32.05 -25.16
C LEU A 3 9.88 30.64 -25.73
N ARG A 4 10.71 30.48 -26.79
CA ARG A 4 11.01 29.16 -27.36
C ARG A 4 11.66 28.21 -26.34
N ARG A 5 12.70 28.67 -25.62
CA ARG A 5 13.38 27.88 -24.59
C ARG A 5 12.44 27.53 -23.41
N PHE A 6 11.58 28.47 -23.04
CA PHE A 6 10.54 28.24 -22.02
C PHE A 6 9.59 27.13 -22.47
N LYS A 7 9.00 27.25 -23.69
CA LYS A 7 8.08 26.23 -24.22
C LYS A 7 8.75 24.86 -24.25
N THR A 8 9.95 24.74 -24.79
CA THR A 8 10.69 23.47 -24.86
C THR A 8 10.92 22.88 -23.48
N ALA A 9 11.37 23.68 -22.51
CA ALA A 9 11.64 23.18 -21.14
C ALA A 9 10.37 22.67 -20.44
N VAL A 10 9.29 23.44 -20.50
CA VAL A 10 8.01 23.04 -19.86
C VAL A 10 7.41 21.83 -20.55
N LEU A 11 7.46 21.74 -21.89
CA LEU A 11 6.96 20.59 -22.64
C LEU A 11 7.75 19.31 -22.30
N LEU A 12 9.07 19.39 -22.18
CA LEU A 12 9.88 18.23 -21.76
C LEU A 12 9.54 17.77 -20.34
N LEU A 13 9.34 18.71 -19.41
CA LEU A 13 8.92 18.39 -18.04
C LEU A 13 7.51 17.78 -18.02
N CYS A 14 6.57 18.36 -18.76
CA CYS A 14 5.22 17.79 -18.88
C CYS A 14 5.23 16.39 -19.49
N ALA A 15 6.04 16.15 -20.52
CA ALA A 15 6.18 14.84 -21.13
C ALA A 15 6.74 13.81 -20.12
N ALA A 16 7.78 14.17 -19.37
CA ALA A 16 8.33 13.31 -18.32
C ALA A 16 7.29 13.01 -17.22
N CYS A 17 6.55 14.04 -16.78
CA CYS A 17 5.47 13.87 -15.79
C CYS A 17 4.33 12.98 -16.32
N LEU A 18 3.93 13.16 -17.59
CA LEU A 18 2.88 12.35 -18.23
C LEU A 18 3.30 10.87 -18.32
N LEU A 19 4.52 10.61 -18.77
CA LEU A 19 5.04 9.25 -18.85
C LEU A 19 5.11 8.59 -17.46
N LEU A 20 5.61 9.33 -16.46
CA LEU A 20 5.73 8.82 -15.11
C LEU A 20 4.36 8.59 -14.46
N ALA A 21 3.45 9.57 -14.54
CA ALA A 21 2.11 9.45 -13.98
C ALA A 21 1.28 8.37 -14.69
N GLY A 22 1.36 8.27 -16.02
CA GLY A 22 0.70 7.22 -16.79
C GLY A 22 1.23 5.82 -16.45
N TRP A 23 2.56 5.69 -16.31
CA TRP A 23 3.18 4.45 -15.90
C TRP A 23 2.77 4.04 -14.48
N MET A 24 2.77 4.97 -13.52
CA MET A 24 2.29 4.73 -12.16
C MET A 24 0.80 4.33 -12.14
N GLY A 25 -0.04 5.02 -12.93
CA GLY A 25 -1.47 4.72 -13.05
C GLY A 25 -1.72 3.33 -13.64
N PHE A 26 -0.99 2.96 -14.70
CA PHE A 26 -1.06 1.63 -15.29
C PHE A 26 -0.73 0.53 -14.26
N HIS A 27 0.37 0.71 -13.51
CA HIS A 27 0.77 -0.25 -12.48
C HIS A 27 -0.23 -0.31 -11.32
N SER A 28 -0.81 0.82 -10.93
CA SER A 28 -1.86 0.85 -9.91
C SER A 28 -3.12 0.10 -10.34
N LEU A 29 -3.55 0.27 -11.60
CA LEU A 29 -4.73 -0.41 -12.13
C LEU A 29 -4.53 -1.91 -12.41
N THR A 30 -3.33 -2.29 -12.85
CA THR A 30 -3.02 -3.71 -13.17
C THR A 30 -2.51 -4.49 -11.96
N GLY A 31 -2.23 -3.81 -10.86
CA GLY A 31 -1.64 -4.41 -9.69
C GLY A 31 -0.19 -4.90 -9.87
N VAL A 32 0.44 -4.67 -11.03
CA VAL A 32 1.84 -5.03 -11.28
C VAL A 32 2.75 -4.07 -10.53
N ARG A 33 3.75 -4.58 -9.81
CA ARG A 33 4.68 -3.75 -9.02
C ARG A 33 5.59 -2.91 -9.91
N LEU A 34 5.86 -1.68 -9.46
CA LEU A 34 6.87 -0.82 -10.07
C LEU A 34 8.28 -1.36 -9.82
N VAL A 35 9.17 -1.21 -10.77
CA VAL A 35 10.58 -1.64 -10.65
C VAL A 35 11.24 -0.98 -9.43
N GLY A 36 11.77 -1.80 -8.52
CA GLY A 36 12.38 -1.34 -7.28
C GLY A 36 11.38 -0.80 -6.24
N CYS A 37 10.09 -1.17 -6.37
CA CYS A 37 9.06 -1.06 -5.33
C CYS A 37 8.70 -2.48 -4.88
N GLY A 38 9.65 -3.16 -4.25
CA GLY A 38 9.46 -4.51 -3.71
C GLY A 38 8.49 -4.54 -2.53
N ALA A 39 8.14 -5.76 -2.10
CA ALA A 39 7.29 -5.97 -0.92
C ALA A 39 7.85 -5.21 0.29
N GLY A 40 7.02 -4.38 0.92
CA GLY A 40 7.37 -3.58 2.09
C GLY A 40 8.23 -2.35 1.83
N SER A 41 8.44 -1.98 0.57
CA SER A 41 9.12 -0.71 0.28
C SER A 41 8.24 0.49 0.64
N ALA A 42 8.88 1.63 0.97
CA ALA A 42 8.17 2.90 1.18
C ALA A 42 7.26 3.27 -0.02
N CYS A 43 7.62 2.86 -1.22
CA CYS A 43 6.85 3.05 -2.44
C CYS A 43 5.55 2.23 -2.43
N GLU A 44 5.61 0.97 -1.99
CA GLU A 44 4.43 0.12 -1.84
C GLU A 44 3.51 0.66 -0.74
N ASN A 45 4.07 1.11 0.39
CA ASN A 45 3.30 1.72 1.47
C ASN A 45 2.50 2.95 1.01
N VAL A 46 3.10 3.81 0.18
CA VAL A 46 2.44 5.01 -0.32
C VAL A 46 1.42 4.66 -1.41
N MET A 47 1.77 3.81 -2.37
CA MET A 47 0.91 3.48 -3.51
C MET A 47 -0.21 2.49 -3.16
N GLY A 48 -0.01 1.64 -2.16
CA GLY A 48 -1.03 0.75 -1.59
C GLY A 48 -1.89 1.40 -0.50
N SER A 49 -1.66 2.66 -0.16
CA SER A 49 -2.47 3.35 0.85
C SER A 49 -3.81 3.82 0.28
N PRO A 50 -4.86 3.99 1.09
CA PRO A 50 -6.12 4.61 0.68
C PRO A 50 -5.92 6.01 0.05
N TRP A 51 -4.85 6.71 0.41
CA TRP A 51 -4.47 8.02 -0.13
C TRP A 51 -3.91 7.98 -1.56
N ALA A 52 -3.59 6.80 -2.09
CA ALA A 52 -3.19 6.64 -3.49
C ALA A 52 -4.37 6.70 -4.46
N ASN A 53 -5.61 6.68 -3.95
CA ASN A 53 -6.83 6.69 -4.73
C ASN A 53 -7.74 7.87 -4.38
N VAL A 54 -8.62 8.23 -5.32
CA VAL A 54 -9.70 9.21 -5.15
C VAL A 54 -11.00 8.64 -5.73
N PHE A 55 -12.14 9.15 -5.28
CA PHE A 55 -13.46 8.78 -5.79
C PHE A 55 -13.70 7.26 -5.84
N GLY A 56 -13.30 6.54 -4.78
CA GLY A 56 -13.61 5.12 -4.66
C GLY A 56 -12.74 4.16 -5.47
N GLY A 57 -11.55 4.58 -5.94
CA GLY A 57 -10.62 3.64 -6.59
C GLY A 57 -9.83 4.19 -7.78
N ILE A 58 -10.04 5.45 -8.17
CA ILE A 58 -9.25 6.06 -9.26
C ILE A 58 -7.86 6.43 -8.72
N PRO A 59 -6.75 5.89 -9.29
CA PRO A 59 -5.41 6.26 -8.89
C PRO A 59 -5.14 7.76 -9.04
N VAL A 60 -4.58 8.43 -8.02
CA VAL A 60 -4.26 9.87 -8.03
C VAL A 60 -3.31 10.28 -9.16
N SER A 61 -2.55 9.34 -9.70
CA SER A 61 -1.68 9.56 -10.86
C SER A 61 -2.46 9.89 -12.14
N LEU A 62 -3.71 9.42 -12.30
CA LEU A 62 -4.53 9.70 -13.48
C LEU A 62 -4.99 11.17 -13.53
N PRO A 63 -5.62 11.76 -12.49
CA PRO A 63 -5.91 13.18 -12.48
C PRO A 63 -4.63 14.04 -12.58
N ALA A 64 -3.50 13.60 -12.00
CA ALA A 64 -2.22 14.28 -12.20
C ALA A 64 -1.80 14.29 -13.68
N ALA A 65 -1.92 13.18 -14.40
CA ALA A 65 -1.64 13.11 -15.83
C ALA A 65 -2.51 14.09 -16.63
N VAL A 66 -3.80 14.22 -16.29
CA VAL A 66 -4.69 15.19 -16.94
C VAL A 66 -4.19 16.63 -16.75
N VAL A 67 -3.77 17.00 -15.55
CA VAL A 67 -3.23 18.35 -15.27
C VAL A 67 -1.98 18.63 -16.10
N TYR A 68 -1.04 17.68 -16.19
CA TYR A 68 0.17 17.84 -17.03
C TYR A 68 -0.14 17.89 -18.52
N LEU A 69 -1.12 17.13 -18.97
CA LEU A 69 -1.60 17.17 -20.36
C LEU A 69 -2.19 18.55 -20.69
N LEU A 70 -3.05 19.07 -19.84
CA LEU A 70 -3.64 20.39 -20.02
C LEU A 70 -2.57 21.49 -20.03
N LEU A 71 -1.59 21.41 -19.12
CA LEU A 71 -0.47 22.35 -19.11
C LEU A 71 0.34 22.28 -20.40
N ALA A 72 0.64 21.08 -20.90
CA ALA A 72 1.34 20.88 -22.17
C ALA A 72 0.56 21.48 -23.36
N ILE A 73 -0.75 21.23 -23.41
CA ILE A 73 -1.64 21.81 -24.43
C ILE A 73 -1.59 23.35 -24.38
N CYS A 74 -1.73 23.96 -23.21
CA CYS A 74 -1.64 25.41 -23.06
C CYS A 74 -0.30 25.95 -23.58
N VAL A 75 0.82 25.30 -23.24
CA VAL A 75 2.15 25.69 -23.68
C VAL A 75 2.34 25.53 -25.21
N LEU A 76 1.76 24.50 -25.82
CA LEU A 76 1.81 24.30 -27.28
C LEU A 76 1.15 25.44 -28.02
N PHE A 77 -0.03 25.87 -27.59
CA PHE A 77 -0.80 26.94 -28.24
C PHE A 77 -0.38 28.37 -27.86
N LEU A 78 0.52 28.53 -26.89
CA LEU A 78 0.98 29.83 -26.42
C LEU A 78 1.81 30.56 -27.52
N GLY A 79 1.55 31.85 -27.74
CA GLY A 79 2.41 32.73 -28.52
C GLY A 79 2.50 32.37 -29.99
N GLY A 80 1.38 32.11 -30.64
CA GLY A 80 1.29 31.97 -32.08
C GLY A 80 1.54 33.31 -32.83
N ASN A 81 1.84 33.19 -34.11
CA ASN A 81 2.19 34.36 -34.94
C ASN A 81 0.98 35.13 -35.48
N LYS A 82 -0.23 34.62 -35.31
CA LYS A 82 -1.47 35.24 -35.81
C LYS A 82 -2.13 36.12 -34.74
N PRO A 83 -2.87 37.16 -35.11
CA PRO A 83 -3.62 37.98 -34.14
C PRO A 83 -4.60 37.16 -33.27
N GLU A 84 -5.18 36.09 -33.83
CA GLU A 84 -6.06 35.15 -33.11
C GLU A 84 -5.33 34.38 -32.02
N ASP A 85 -4.08 34.00 -32.27
CA ASP A 85 -3.24 33.29 -31.31
C ASP A 85 -2.85 34.20 -30.14
N GLN A 86 -2.65 35.50 -30.38
CA GLN A 86 -2.36 36.49 -29.33
C GLN A 86 -3.58 36.74 -28.43
N ALA A 87 -4.80 36.71 -29.00
CA ALA A 87 -6.03 36.75 -28.22
C ALA A 87 -6.16 35.51 -27.26
N LEU A 88 -5.69 34.36 -27.69
CA LEU A 88 -5.69 33.14 -26.88
C LEU A 88 -4.74 33.23 -25.67
N ASP A 89 -3.63 33.96 -25.79
CA ASP A 89 -2.65 34.12 -24.71
C ASP A 89 -3.26 34.74 -23.44
N HIS A 90 -4.28 35.59 -23.56
CA HIS A 90 -4.99 36.16 -22.44
C HIS A 90 -5.75 35.11 -21.59
N ILE A 91 -6.10 34.00 -22.19
CA ILE A 91 -6.76 32.86 -21.52
C ILE A 91 -5.71 31.85 -21.06
N LEU A 92 -4.70 31.56 -21.88
CA LEU A 92 -3.71 30.54 -21.62
C LEU A 92 -2.81 30.85 -20.43
N TRP A 93 -2.39 32.12 -20.23
CA TRP A 93 -1.54 32.47 -19.11
C TRP A 93 -2.24 32.30 -17.77
N PRO A 94 -3.44 32.83 -17.52
CA PRO A 94 -4.17 32.56 -16.28
C PRO A 94 -4.42 31.06 -16.05
N LEU A 95 -4.75 30.30 -17.11
CA LEU A 95 -4.96 28.87 -17.00
C LEU A 95 -3.68 28.10 -16.62
N MET A 96 -2.53 28.45 -17.24
CA MET A 96 -1.24 27.84 -16.86
C MET A 96 -0.84 28.18 -15.42
N LEU A 97 -1.12 29.41 -14.95
CA LEU A 97 -0.87 29.79 -13.56
C LEU A 97 -1.80 29.05 -12.59
N PHE A 98 -3.06 28.88 -12.96
CA PHE A 98 -4.02 28.07 -12.21
C PHE A 98 -3.54 26.61 -12.09
N LEU A 99 -3.17 25.97 -13.20
CA LEU A 99 -2.62 24.61 -13.22
C LEU A 99 -1.30 24.54 -12.40
N GLY A 100 -0.46 25.56 -12.48
CA GLY A 100 0.74 25.66 -11.65
C GLY A 100 0.41 25.73 -10.15
N GLY A 101 -0.62 26.44 -9.78
CA GLY A 101 -1.14 26.47 -8.39
C GLY A 101 -1.65 25.09 -7.93
N CYS A 102 -2.40 24.39 -8.80
CA CYS A 102 -2.85 23.02 -8.54
C CYS A 102 -1.66 22.07 -8.32
N ILE A 103 -0.62 22.14 -9.18
CA ILE A 103 0.58 21.29 -9.09
C ILE A 103 1.33 21.55 -7.78
N ILE A 104 1.54 22.80 -7.40
CA ILE A 104 2.22 23.16 -6.15
C ILE A 104 1.42 22.72 -4.95
N GLY A 105 0.11 22.97 -4.93
CA GLY A 105 -0.78 22.57 -3.84
C GLY A 105 -0.85 21.04 -3.68
N ALA A 106 -0.96 20.31 -4.77
CA ALA A 106 -0.93 18.84 -4.74
C ALA A 106 0.44 18.32 -4.23
N ALA A 107 1.55 18.92 -4.67
CA ALA A 107 2.88 18.52 -4.19
C ALA A 107 3.03 18.73 -2.67
N LEU A 108 2.52 19.85 -2.13
CA LEU A 108 2.52 20.09 -0.69
C LEU A 108 1.64 19.10 0.07
N TRP A 109 0.44 18.83 -0.44
CA TRP A 109 -0.48 17.87 0.16
C TRP A 109 0.12 16.45 0.23
N PHE A 110 0.59 15.93 -0.89
CA PHE A 110 1.17 14.59 -0.93
C PHE A 110 2.51 14.49 -0.19
N ALA A 111 3.30 15.57 -0.12
CA ALA A 111 4.48 15.62 0.73
C ALA A 111 4.09 15.55 2.22
N TYR A 112 3.04 16.27 2.62
CA TYR A 112 2.48 16.20 3.97
C TYR A 112 2.02 14.77 4.32
N LEU A 113 1.24 14.13 3.43
CA LEU A 113 0.78 12.75 3.64
C LEU A 113 1.94 11.77 3.79
N GLN A 114 2.97 11.88 2.94
CA GLN A 114 4.14 11.00 3.00
C GLN A 114 4.97 11.21 4.26
N ALA A 115 5.11 12.45 4.73
CA ALA A 115 5.93 12.78 5.89
C ALA A 115 5.24 12.51 7.23
N PHE A 116 3.95 12.87 7.36
CA PHE A 116 3.28 12.95 8.65
C PHE A 116 2.14 11.93 8.82
N VAL A 117 1.64 11.36 7.74
CA VAL A 117 0.55 10.36 7.81
C VAL A 117 1.04 8.96 7.51
N LEU A 118 1.80 8.80 6.42
CA LEU A 118 2.28 7.49 5.97
C LEU A 118 3.68 7.15 6.48
N HIS A 119 4.42 8.15 6.98
CA HIS A 119 5.82 8.03 7.41
C HIS A 119 6.71 7.29 6.41
N ALA A 120 6.40 7.42 5.12
CA ALA A 120 7.05 6.71 4.03
C ALA A 120 7.16 7.62 2.79
N PHE A 121 8.32 7.61 2.12
CA PHE A 121 8.56 8.42 0.92
C PHE A 121 8.66 7.53 -0.33
N CYS A 122 7.68 7.68 -1.23
CA CYS A 122 7.69 7.06 -2.54
C CYS A 122 8.62 7.84 -3.48
N LYS A 123 9.69 7.19 -3.96
CA LYS A 123 10.67 7.82 -4.87
C LYS A 123 10.03 8.33 -6.18
N TYR A 124 9.06 7.60 -6.74
CA TYR A 124 8.38 7.97 -7.98
C TYR A 124 7.41 9.12 -7.76
N CYS A 125 6.64 9.10 -6.66
CA CYS A 125 5.75 10.20 -6.28
C CYS A 125 6.56 11.48 -6.03
N SER A 126 7.65 11.38 -5.27
CA SER A 126 8.54 12.52 -4.99
C SER A 126 9.19 13.09 -6.24
N LEU A 127 9.63 12.23 -7.18
CA LEU A 127 10.16 12.66 -8.47
C LEU A 127 9.09 13.38 -9.31
N LEU A 128 7.88 12.84 -9.39
CA LEU A 128 6.76 13.45 -10.10
C LEU A 128 6.45 14.85 -9.58
N HIS A 129 6.37 14.99 -8.25
CA HIS A 129 6.13 16.28 -7.60
C HIS A 129 7.27 17.27 -7.83
N LEU A 130 8.52 16.82 -7.75
CA LEU A 130 9.69 17.67 -8.00
C LEU A 130 9.67 18.22 -9.44
N LEU A 131 9.49 17.37 -10.46
CA LEU A 131 9.42 17.78 -11.86
C LEU A 131 8.24 18.73 -12.10
N GLY A 132 7.07 18.44 -11.50
CA GLY A 132 5.90 19.29 -11.62
C GLY A 132 6.10 20.66 -11.00
N VAL A 133 6.68 20.74 -9.80
CA VAL A 133 6.98 22.03 -9.14
C VAL A 133 7.99 22.83 -9.96
N VAL A 134 9.01 22.22 -10.55
CA VAL A 134 9.94 22.90 -11.46
C VAL A 134 9.20 23.47 -12.66
N ALA A 135 8.30 22.72 -13.28
CA ALA A 135 7.48 23.21 -14.40
C ALA A 135 6.61 24.41 -13.97
N ALA A 136 5.93 24.33 -12.82
CA ALA A 136 5.10 25.41 -12.29
C ALA A 136 5.93 26.66 -11.99
N ILE A 137 7.13 26.55 -11.41
CA ILE A 137 8.04 27.65 -11.16
C ILE A 137 8.45 28.32 -12.49
N LEU A 138 8.77 27.54 -13.52
CA LEU A 138 9.10 28.11 -14.83
C LEU A 138 7.94 28.91 -15.41
N VAL A 139 6.70 28.44 -15.28
CA VAL A 139 5.49 29.17 -15.69
C VAL A 139 5.37 30.49 -14.95
N VAL A 140 5.49 30.48 -13.62
CA VAL A 140 5.40 31.68 -12.76
C VAL A 140 6.50 32.70 -13.11
N LEU A 141 7.75 32.24 -13.27
CA LEU A 141 8.87 33.13 -13.61
C LEU A 141 8.71 33.76 -15.00
N GLN A 142 8.20 33.01 -15.98
CA GLN A 142 7.98 33.53 -17.31
C GLN A 142 6.79 34.49 -17.35
N ALA A 143 5.68 34.17 -16.71
CA ALA A 143 4.52 35.04 -16.58
C ALA A 143 4.89 36.37 -15.89
N LYS A 144 5.70 36.32 -14.80
CA LYS A 144 6.24 37.51 -14.13
C LYS A 144 7.02 38.41 -15.11
N ARG A 145 7.86 37.82 -15.94
CA ARG A 145 8.66 38.57 -16.94
C ARG A 145 7.80 39.25 -17.99
N MET A 146 6.63 38.67 -18.28
CA MET A 146 5.67 39.23 -19.27
C MET A 146 4.66 40.20 -18.64
N GLY A 147 4.80 40.52 -17.34
CA GLY A 147 3.90 41.46 -16.65
C GLY A 147 2.50 40.89 -16.38
N ILE A 148 2.33 39.57 -16.47
CA ILE A 148 1.03 38.89 -16.22
C ILE A 148 0.69 38.95 -14.73
N ARG A 149 -0.58 39.19 -14.42
CA ARG A 149 -1.09 39.13 -13.02
C ARG A 149 -1.03 37.70 -12.51
N LEU A 150 -0.17 37.45 -11.48
CA LEU A 150 0.12 36.10 -10.98
C LEU A 150 -0.86 35.67 -9.90
N LEU A 151 -1.23 36.57 -9.00
CA LEU A 151 -1.77 36.23 -7.67
C LEU A 151 -3.12 35.50 -7.76
N ALA A 152 -4.08 36.07 -8.47
CA ALA A 152 -5.44 35.53 -8.51
C ALA A 152 -5.51 34.11 -9.11
N PRO A 153 -4.94 33.82 -10.30
CA PRO A 153 -5.01 32.49 -10.87
C PRO A 153 -4.17 31.46 -10.07
N LEU A 154 -3.01 31.85 -9.54
CA LEU A 154 -2.19 30.96 -8.74
C LEU A 154 -2.89 30.57 -7.42
N LEU A 155 -3.49 31.55 -6.72
CA LEU A 155 -4.28 31.30 -5.52
C LEU A 155 -5.50 30.43 -5.81
N ALA A 156 -6.19 30.67 -6.92
CA ALA A 156 -7.33 29.82 -7.33
C ALA A 156 -6.90 28.37 -7.51
N GLY A 157 -5.74 28.13 -8.11
CA GLY A 157 -5.18 26.78 -8.25
C GLY A 157 -4.81 26.13 -6.91
N LEU A 158 -4.21 26.90 -5.99
CA LEU A 158 -3.93 26.40 -4.62
C LEU A 158 -5.21 26.07 -3.87
N VAL A 159 -6.25 26.90 -3.98
CA VAL A 159 -7.56 26.61 -3.40
C VAL A 159 -8.19 25.37 -3.99
N ALA A 160 -8.11 25.18 -5.31
CA ALA A 160 -8.59 23.97 -5.97
C ALA A 160 -7.87 22.71 -5.46
N ALA A 161 -6.55 22.77 -5.26
CA ALA A 161 -5.79 21.68 -4.67
C ALA A 161 -6.18 21.42 -3.20
N ALA A 162 -6.46 22.47 -2.41
CA ALA A 162 -6.93 22.31 -1.04
C ALA A 162 -8.34 21.68 -1.00
N VAL A 163 -9.24 22.09 -1.89
CA VAL A 163 -10.57 21.47 -2.05
C VAL A 163 -10.43 19.98 -2.44
N PHE A 164 -9.53 19.69 -3.36
CA PHE A 164 -9.23 18.29 -3.73
C PHE A 164 -8.73 17.48 -2.53
N ALA A 165 -7.81 18.03 -1.71
CA ALA A 165 -7.32 17.38 -0.50
C ALA A 165 -8.44 17.10 0.50
N VAL A 166 -9.36 18.06 0.69
CA VAL A 166 -10.55 17.89 1.54
C VAL A 166 -11.45 16.79 0.96
N ILE A 167 -11.78 16.84 -0.33
CA ILE A 167 -12.60 15.81 -0.98
C ILE A 167 -11.93 14.45 -0.82
N GLN A 168 -10.64 14.33 -1.07
CA GLN A 168 -9.90 13.08 -0.89
C GLN A 168 -9.98 12.56 0.54
N SER A 169 -9.90 13.46 1.55
CA SER A 169 -10.01 13.08 2.96
C SER A 169 -11.38 12.52 3.33
N TYR A 170 -12.45 13.00 2.69
CA TYR A 170 -13.82 12.51 2.91
C TYR A 170 -14.22 11.36 1.99
N THR A 171 -13.66 11.27 0.78
CA THR A 171 -14.00 10.23 -0.20
C THR A 171 -12.98 9.10 -0.26
N ARG A 172 -11.89 9.20 0.56
CA ARG A 172 -11.05 8.02 0.75
C ARG A 172 -11.94 6.85 1.15
N PRO A 173 -11.74 5.65 0.65
CA PRO A 173 -12.44 4.50 1.19
C PRO A 173 -12.24 4.55 2.71
N GLU A 174 -13.31 4.69 3.48
CA GLU A 174 -13.29 4.27 4.88
C GLU A 174 -12.67 2.89 4.89
N ALA A 175 -11.95 2.54 5.98
CA ALA A 175 -11.26 1.28 6.09
C ALA A 175 -12.06 0.20 5.36
N VAL A 176 -11.63 -0.12 4.11
CA VAL A 176 -12.37 -1.08 3.29
C VAL A 176 -12.13 -2.41 3.98
N TYR A 177 -13.14 -2.90 4.64
CA TYR A 177 -13.13 -4.25 5.15
C TYR A 177 -13.99 -5.11 4.24
N ASP A 178 -13.47 -6.25 3.93
CA ASP A 178 -14.24 -7.29 3.26
C ASP A 178 -14.71 -8.28 4.31
N THR A 179 -16.00 -8.61 4.26
CA THR A 179 -16.57 -9.65 5.11
C THR A 179 -17.21 -10.73 4.28
N GLY A 180 -17.33 -11.88 4.86
CA GLY A 180 -18.05 -12.97 4.23
C GLY A 180 -18.32 -14.10 5.20
N ARG A 181 -19.17 -15.01 4.71
CA ARG A 181 -19.49 -16.24 5.41
C ARG A 181 -19.32 -17.41 4.44
N THR A 182 -18.71 -18.47 4.94
CA THR A 182 -18.67 -19.73 4.21
C THR A 182 -19.75 -20.69 4.71
N ASN A 183 -20.33 -21.45 3.80
CA ASN A 183 -21.31 -22.48 4.13
C ASN A 183 -20.68 -23.88 4.25
N VAL A 184 -19.35 -23.98 4.11
CA VAL A 184 -18.61 -25.23 4.23
C VAL A 184 -17.88 -25.28 5.57
N SER A 185 -17.69 -26.50 6.07
CA SER A 185 -16.87 -26.69 7.29
C SER A 185 -15.44 -26.24 7.02
N LEU A 186 -14.92 -25.42 7.93
CA LEU A 186 -13.54 -24.94 7.85
C LEU A 186 -12.58 -25.87 8.61
N PRO A 187 -11.34 -26.02 8.14
CA PRO A 187 -10.28 -26.65 8.92
C PRO A 187 -10.09 -25.91 10.24
N THR A 188 -9.98 -26.65 11.34
CA THR A 188 -9.72 -26.13 12.68
C THR A 188 -8.33 -26.54 13.14
N PHE A 189 -7.71 -25.72 13.98
CA PHE A 189 -6.40 -26.01 14.56
C PHE A 189 -6.58 -26.33 16.04
N THR A 190 -5.81 -27.30 16.53
CA THR A 190 -5.76 -27.67 17.94
C THR A 190 -4.63 -26.93 18.65
N ASP A 191 -4.67 -26.93 19.98
CA ASP A 191 -3.63 -26.32 20.80
C ASP A 191 -2.28 -27.00 20.52
N GLY A 192 -1.23 -26.16 20.35
CA GLY A 192 0.11 -26.58 19.98
C GLY A 192 0.36 -26.77 18.46
N GLU A 193 -0.67 -26.83 17.61
CA GLU A 193 -0.45 -26.84 16.15
C GLU A 193 0.08 -25.49 15.65
N ILE A 194 -0.44 -24.38 16.19
CA ILE A 194 -0.01 -23.01 15.87
C ILE A 194 -0.02 -22.14 17.13
N PRO A 195 0.75 -21.02 17.12
CA PRO A 195 0.81 -20.11 18.25
C PRO A 195 -0.52 -19.40 18.49
N VAL A 196 -0.75 -19.02 19.74
CA VAL A 196 -1.91 -18.24 20.18
C VAL A 196 -1.44 -17.00 20.92
N LEU A 197 -2.04 -15.85 20.63
CA LEU A 197 -1.85 -14.59 21.35
C LEU A 197 -3.08 -14.27 22.19
N GLY A 198 -2.87 -13.67 23.36
CA GLY A 198 -3.92 -13.26 24.29
C GLY A 198 -4.10 -14.25 25.42
N ASP A 199 -5.21 -14.09 26.14
CA ASP A 199 -5.52 -14.89 27.32
C ASP A 199 -5.92 -16.33 26.92
N GLU A 200 -5.28 -17.32 27.53
CA GLU A 200 -5.60 -18.74 27.27
C GLU A 200 -7.03 -19.10 27.66
N ASP A 201 -7.59 -18.41 28.64
CA ASP A 201 -8.94 -18.62 29.17
C ASP A 201 -9.99 -17.75 28.46
N ALA A 202 -9.62 -17.02 27.39
CA ALA A 202 -10.55 -16.18 26.64
C ALA A 202 -11.72 -17.01 26.09
N PRO A 203 -12.98 -16.51 26.24
CA PRO A 203 -14.19 -17.26 25.83
C PRO A 203 -14.30 -17.45 24.32
N ASP A 204 -13.73 -16.53 23.54
CA ASP A 204 -13.77 -16.59 22.08
C ASP A 204 -12.37 -16.74 21.48
N GLU A 205 -12.31 -17.37 20.31
CA GLU A 205 -11.07 -17.55 19.56
C GLU A 205 -11.23 -17.09 18.12
N LEU A 206 -10.33 -16.21 17.69
CA LEU A 206 -10.20 -15.77 16.29
C LEU A 206 -9.01 -16.47 15.66
N THR A 207 -9.12 -16.87 14.39
CA THR A 207 -7.99 -17.34 13.61
C THR A 207 -7.53 -16.22 12.67
N LEU A 208 -6.28 -15.80 12.78
CA LEU A 208 -5.66 -14.80 11.90
C LEU A 208 -4.86 -15.50 10.81
N LEU A 209 -5.36 -15.50 9.57
CA LEU A 209 -4.59 -15.85 8.37
C LEU A 209 -3.72 -14.65 7.98
N PHE A 210 -2.42 -14.89 7.80
CA PHE A 210 -1.48 -13.84 7.42
C PHE A 210 -0.28 -14.39 6.63
N ASP A 211 0.43 -13.50 5.93
CA ASP A 211 1.66 -13.80 5.22
C ASP A 211 2.77 -12.84 5.64
N PHE A 212 4.00 -13.33 5.84
CA PHE A 212 5.14 -12.54 6.30
C PHE A 212 5.59 -11.47 5.29
N GLN A 213 5.34 -11.66 4.01
CA GLN A 213 5.65 -10.68 2.98
C GLN A 213 4.51 -9.68 2.73
N CYS A 214 3.31 -9.93 3.27
CA CYS A 214 2.18 -9.05 3.11
C CYS A 214 2.32 -7.76 3.93
N ILE A 215 2.25 -6.61 3.27
CA ILE A 215 2.36 -5.29 3.93
C ILE A 215 1.22 -5.03 4.91
N HIS A 216 0.00 -5.44 4.56
CA HIS A 216 -1.17 -5.26 5.42
C HIS A 216 -1.07 -6.13 6.69
N CYS A 217 -0.52 -7.34 6.56
CA CYS A 217 -0.26 -8.21 7.70
C CYS A 217 0.77 -7.63 8.65
N ARG A 218 1.85 -7.03 8.12
CA ARG A 218 2.86 -6.35 8.93
C ARG A 218 2.36 -5.08 9.61
N ARG A 219 1.38 -4.39 9.00
CA ARG A 219 0.69 -3.27 9.65
C ARG A 219 -0.21 -3.76 10.77
N LEU A 220 -1.02 -4.78 10.50
CA LEU A 220 -1.91 -5.36 11.49
C LEU A 220 -1.12 -5.90 12.70
N HIS A 221 0.04 -6.52 12.47
CA HIS A 221 0.92 -7.01 13.54
C HIS A 221 1.20 -5.95 14.61
N LYS A 222 1.44 -4.69 14.23
CA LYS A 222 1.67 -3.58 15.16
C LYS A 222 0.46 -3.21 16.00
N VAL A 223 -0.73 -3.51 15.49
CA VAL A 223 -2.02 -3.17 16.11
C VAL A 223 -2.47 -4.27 17.06
N LEU A 224 -1.98 -5.52 16.90
CA LEU A 224 -2.43 -6.66 17.70
C LEU A 224 -2.24 -6.49 19.20
N PRO A 225 -1.12 -5.95 19.73
CA PRO A 225 -0.98 -5.75 21.17
C PRO A 225 -2.05 -4.80 21.73
N ASP A 226 -2.25 -3.65 21.10
CA ASP A 226 -3.26 -2.67 21.50
C ASP A 226 -4.70 -3.22 21.32
N LEU A 227 -4.93 -4.00 20.27
CA LEU A 227 -6.20 -4.70 20.04
C LEU A 227 -6.53 -5.66 21.20
N LEU A 228 -5.57 -6.50 21.60
CA LEU A 228 -5.76 -7.47 22.66
C LEU A 228 -5.93 -6.80 24.03
N GLU A 229 -5.19 -5.73 24.31
CA GLU A 229 -5.37 -4.91 25.50
C GLU A 229 -6.78 -4.32 25.57
N LYS A 230 -7.26 -3.70 24.48
CA LYS A 230 -8.61 -3.12 24.38
C LYS A 230 -9.72 -4.20 24.40
N ALA A 231 -9.42 -5.39 23.91
CA ALA A 231 -10.35 -6.51 23.98
C ALA A 231 -10.61 -6.97 25.41
N GLY A 232 -9.65 -6.77 26.33
CA GLY A 232 -9.83 -7.08 27.75
C GLY A 232 -10.12 -8.56 28.03
N GLY A 233 -9.45 -9.47 27.32
CA GLY A 233 -9.62 -10.92 27.48
C GLY A 233 -10.88 -11.51 26.84
N ARG A 234 -11.60 -10.75 26.00
CA ARG A 234 -12.82 -11.25 25.32
C ARG A 234 -12.52 -12.33 24.29
N PHE A 235 -11.36 -12.28 23.63
CA PHE A 235 -10.93 -13.27 22.66
C PHE A 235 -9.41 -13.44 22.66
N ARG A 236 -8.99 -14.59 22.16
CA ARG A 236 -7.59 -14.89 21.82
C ARG A 236 -7.43 -15.04 20.32
N ILE A 237 -6.22 -14.86 19.81
CA ILE A 237 -5.93 -14.90 18.38
C ILE A 237 -4.97 -16.04 18.08
N ARG A 238 -5.43 -17.00 17.30
CA ARG A 238 -4.63 -18.10 16.77
C ARG A 238 -3.90 -17.63 15.50
N LEU A 239 -2.56 -17.63 15.55
CA LEU A 239 -1.71 -17.15 14.45
C LEU A 239 -1.55 -18.23 13.38
N CYS A 240 -2.13 -18.01 12.22
CA CYS A 240 -2.14 -18.96 11.12
C CYS A 240 -1.39 -18.40 9.88
N PRO A 241 -0.04 -18.54 9.81
CA PRO A 241 0.71 -18.13 8.63
C PRO A 241 0.34 -18.99 7.42
N VAL A 242 -0.02 -18.35 6.30
CA VAL A 242 -0.35 -18.98 5.03
C VAL A 242 0.45 -18.33 3.90
N PRO A 243 1.24 -19.11 3.12
CA PRO A 243 2.03 -18.52 2.06
C PRO A 243 1.14 -18.07 0.89
N LEU A 244 1.41 -16.84 0.38
CA LEU A 244 0.72 -16.27 -0.78
C LEU A 244 1.50 -16.47 -2.09
N SER A 245 2.42 -17.41 -2.14
CA SER A 245 3.15 -17.77 -3.37
C SER A 245 2.46 -18.91 -4.10
N SER A 246 2.34 -18.78 -5.42
CA SER A 246 1.83 -19.87 -6.29
C SER A 246 2.75 -21.09 -6.34
N ASP A 247 4.00 -20.96 -5.88
CA ASP A 247 4.96 -22.07 -5.84
C ASP A 247 4.61 -23.13 -4.81
N CYS A 248 3.86 -22.77 -3.77
CA CYS A 248 3.52 -23.69 -2.69
C CYS A 248 2.05 -23.61 -2.25
N ASN A 249 1.27 -22.62 -2.69
CA ASN A 249 -0.15 -22.53 -2.37
C ASN A 249 -1.00 -22.72 -3.64
N PRO A 250 -1.72 -23.85 -3.78
CA PRO A 250 -2.49 -24.14 -4.99
C PRO A 250 -3.70 -23.21 -5.20
N TYR A 251 -4.09 -22.45 -4.19
CA TYR A 251 -5.19 -21.48 -4.27
C TYR A 251 -4.73 -20.10 -4.76
N ILE A 252 -3.44 -19.87 -4.97
CA ILE A 252 -2.90 -18.64 -5.51
C ILE A 252 -2.71 -18.80 -7.03
N PRO A 253 -3.35 -17.96 -7.88
CA PRO A 253 -3.20 -18.03 -9.32
C PRO A 253 -1.74 -17.75 -9.74
N ASN A 254 -1.21 -18.60 -10.61
CA ASN A 254 0.09 -18.35 -11.23
C ASN A 254 -0.07 -17.28 -12.33
N SER A 255 0.30 -16.06 -12.02
CA SER A 255 0.27 -14.92 -12.96
C SER A 255 1.58 -14.70 -13.73
N GLY A 256 2.55 -15.59 -13.58
CA GLY A 256 3.90 -15.47 -14.19
C GLY A 256 4.82 -14.50 -13.44
N ILE A 257 4.30 -13.71 -12.49
CA ILE A 257 5.09 -12.85 -11.61
C ILE A 257 4.66 -13.15 -10.17
N ASP A 258 5.52 -13.89 -9.46
CA ASP A 258 5.26 -14.17 -8.05
C ASP A 258 5.68 -12.99 -7.17
N ARG A 259 4.67 -12.30 -6.66
CA ARG A 259 4.87 -11.14 -5.74
C ARG A 259 5.32 -11.57 -4.35
N PHE A 260 5.11 -12.82 -4.02
CA PHE A 260 5.31 -13.41 -2.71
C PHE A 260 6.30 -14.60 -2.76
N ALA A 261 7.28 -14.54 -3.67
CA ALA A 261 8.25 -15.62 -3.88
C ALA A 261 9.00 -16.08 -2.61
N GLY A 262 9.13 -15.19 -1.61
CA GLY A 262 9.71 -15.52 -0.31
C GLY A 262 8.74 -16.13 0.71
N SER A 263 7.42 -16.15 0.44
CA SER A 263 6.42 -16.60 1.42
C SER A 263 6.58 -18.06 1.83
N CYS A 264 6.84 -18.94 0.86
CA CYS A 264 6.99 -20.37 1.13
C CYS A 264 8.13 -20.67 2.11
N PRO A 265 9.38 -20.21 1.89
CA PRO A 265 10.45 -20.45 2.83
C PRO A 265 10.23 -19.74 4.18
N LEU A 266 9.74 -18.49 4.21
CA LEU A 266 9.48 -17.77 5.45
C LEU A 266 8.49 -18.51 6.35
N THR A 267 7.39 -19.00 5.78
CA THR A 267 6.39 -19.77 6.53
C THR A 267 6.98 -21.08 7.07
N ARG A 268 7.79 -21.79 6.28
CA ARG A 268 8.45 -23.01 6.73
C ARG A 268 9.46 -22.75 7.85
N TYR A 269 10.24 -21.68 7.78
CA TYR A 269 11.18 -21.32 8.85
C TYR A 269 10.43 -20.96 10.15
N ALA A 270 9.36 -20.20 10.05
CA ALA A 270 8.53 -19.85 11.20
C ALA A 270 7.97 -21.10 11.89
N LEU A 271 7.42 -22.04 11.12
CA LEU A 271 6.88 -23.30 11.64
C LEU A 271 7.97 -24.21 12.21
N ALA A 272 9.16 -24.24 11.59
CA ALA A 272 10.30 -24.99 12.13
C ALA A 272 10.73 -24.45 13.50
N VAL A 273 10.78 -23.14 13.66
CA VAL A 273 11.07 -22.52 14.96
C VAL A 273 9.96 -22.81 15.96
N TRP A 274 8.69 -22.66 15.56
CA TRP A 274 7.55 -22.98 16.44
C TRP A 274 7.59 -24.41 16.97
N TYR A 275 7.79 -25.39 16.11
CA TYR A 275 7.76 -26.80 16.50
C TYR A 275 9.00 -27.28 17.26
N ALA A 276 10.15 -26.64 17.05
CA ALA A 276 11.39 -27.00 17.72
C ALA A 276 11.70 -26.15 18.97
N ARG A 277 11.32 -24.88 18.95
CA ARG A 277 11.63 -23.90 19.99
C ARG A 277 10.45 -22.91 20.17
N PRO A 278 9.31 -23.36 20.73
CA PRO A 278 8.14 -22.51 20.94
C PRO A 278 8.43 -21.25 21.77
N ASP A 279 9.36 -21.36 22.72
CA ASP A 279 9.83 -20.27 23.58
C ASP A 279 10.53 -19.13 22.79
N ALA A 280 11.09 -19.42 21.64
CA ALA A 280 11.77 -18.44 20.79
C ALA A 280 10.87 -17.93 19.63
N TYR A 281 9.64 -18.43 19.53
CA TYR A 281 8.80 -18.14 18.37
C TYR A 281 8.33 -16.69 18.33
N GLU A 282 7.93 -16.11 19.46
CA GLU A 282 7.41 -14.74 19.52
C GLU A 282 8.44 -13.74 19.01
N ASP A 283 9.69 -13.80 19.48
CA ASP A 283 10.78 -12.96 19.01
C ASP A 283 11.10 -13.18 17.52
N TYR A 284 10.97 -14.43 17.05
CA TYR A 284 11.23 -14.76 15.65
C TYR A 284 10.08 -14.29 14.73
N TRP A 285 8.85 -14.45 15.16
CA TRP A 285 7.66 -13.96 14.47
C TRP A 285 7.66 -12.44 14.35
N ASP A 286 7.99 -11.75 15.43
CA ASP A 286 8.16 -10.30 15.48
C ASP A 286 9.24 -9.83 14.50
N TYR A 287 10.37 -10.50 14.50
CA TYR A 287 11.44 -10.24 13.55
C TYR A 287 10.98 -10.43 12.08
N LEU A 288 10.28 -11.52 11.75
CA LEU A 288 9.81 -11.79 10.40
C LEU A 288 8.81 -10.75 9.89
N LEU A 289 8.00 -10.18 10.77
CA LEU A 289 7.05 -9.13 10.45
C LEU A 289 7.68 -7.71 10.47
N GLY A 290 8.98 -7.60 10.69
CA GLY A 290 9.75 -6.37 10.59
C GLY A 290 10.03 -5.67 11.91
N GLY A 291 9.97 -6.40 13.05
CA GLY A 291 10.35 -5.90 14.37
C GLY A 291 9.69 -4.57 14.76
N GLY A 292 8.41 -4.40 14.47
CA GLY A 292 7.67 -3.15 14.71
C GLY A 292 7.90 -2.04 13.67
N ASP A 293 8.95 -2.09 12.85
CA ASP A 293 9.24 -1.05 11.85
C ASP A 293 8.41 -1.16 10.55
N ALA A 294 7.87 -2.33 10.23
CA ALA A 294 7.06 -2.68 9.05
C ALA A 294 7.53 -2.09 7.70
N LYS A 295 8.79 -1.64 7.63
CA LYS A 295 9.31 -0.92 6.45
C LYS A 295 9.65 -1.84 5.29
N ALA A 296 10.09 -3.07 5.58
CA ALA A 296 10.43 -4.06 4.57
C ALA A 296 10.12 -5.48 5.05
N ALA A 297 9.79 -6.38 4.12
CA ALA A 297 9.74 -7.81 4.42
C ALA A 297 11.16 -8.33 4.60
N VAL A 298 11.37 -9.19 5.58
CA VAL A 298 12.65 -9.86 5.80
C VAL A 298 12.95 -10.76 4.60
N ALA A 299 14.20 -10.72 4.12
CA ALA A 299 14.62 -11.58 3.03
C ALA A 299 14.71 -13.05 3.51
N PRO A 300 14.33 -14.04 2.68
CA PRO A 300 14.41 -15.44 3.07
C PRO A 300 15.78 -15.90 3.58
N VAL A 301 16.88 -15.38 3.00
CA VAL A 301 18.25 -15.69 3.42
C VAL A 301 18.56 -15.18 4.83
N GLU A 302 18.04 -14.01 5.20
CA GLU A 302 18.21 -13.44 6.54
C GLU A 302 17.37 -14.18 7.57
N ALA A 303 16.14 -14.54 7.19
CA ALA A 303 15.24 -15.35 8.01
C ALA A 303 15.84 -16.74 8.28
N GLU A 304 16.40 -17.38 7.26
CA GLU A 304 17.08 -18.67 7.41
C GLU A 304 18.28 -18.56 8.36
N ALA A 305 19.13 -17.56 8.18
CA ALA A 305 20.29 -17.36 9.04
C ALA A 305 19.89 -17.21 10.51
N ARG A 306 18.83 -16.46 10.81
CA ARG A 306 18.31 -16.31 12.16
C ARG A 306 17.69 -17.58 12.69
N ALA A 307 16.92 -18.31 11.90
CA ALA A 307 16.36 -19.62 12.30
C ALA A 307 17.47 -20.65 12.59
N ARG A 308 18.53 -20.69 11.77
CA ARG A 308 19.71 -21.53 12.02
C ARG A 308 20.43 -21.13 13.31
N ALA A 309 20.53 -19.86 13.61
CA ALA A 309 21.11 -19.38 14.87
C ALA A 309 20.27 -19.82 16.10
N LEU A 310 18.94 -19.84 15.98
CA LEU A 310 18.03 -20.27 17.04
C LEU A 310 18.03 -21.79 17.26
N LEU A 311 18.07 -22.56 16.17
CA LEU A 311 17.90 -24.03 16.20
C LEU A 311 19.23 -24.80 16.18
N GLY A 312 20.34 -24.16 15.82
CA GLY A 312 21.66 -24.76 15.74
C GLY A 312 21.70 -25.99 14.82
N ALA A 313 22.32 -27.06 15.27
CA ALA A 313 22.42 -28.32 14.51
C ALA A 313 21.03 -29.00 14.23
N GLY A 314 19.98 -28.61 14.94
CA GLY A 314 18.62 -29.12 14.77
C GLY A 314 17.85 -28.51 13.59
N PHE A 315 18.36 -27.45 12.93
CA PHE A 315 17.64 -26.70 11.92
C PHE A 315 17.13 -27.55 10.75
N ASP A 316 17.99 -28.37 10.14
CA ASP A 316 17.62 -29.16 8.97
C ASP A 316 16.59 -30.26 9.32
N ALA A 317 16.70 -30.84 10.52
CA ALA A 317 15.70 -31.76 11.04
C ALA A 317 14.37 -31.08 11.30
N ALA A 318 14.37 -29.86 11.88
CA ALA A 318 13.17 -29.09 12.13
C ALA A 318 12.44 -28.69 10.84
N LEU A 319 13.14 -28.36 9.76
CA LEU A 319 12.56 -28.06 8.46
C LEU A 319 11.87 -29.25 7.78
N THR A 320 12.25 -30.46 8.15
CA THR A 320 11.67 -31.71 7.61
C THR A 320 10.61 -32.31 8.53
N ASP A 321 10.23 -31.61 9.60
CA ASP A 321 9.17 -32.04 10.50
C ASP A 321 7.85 -32.25 9.73
N PRO A 322 7.25 -33.45 9.79
CA PRO A 322 6.02 -33.75 9.05
C PRO A 322 4.83 -32.88 9.45
N ARG A 323 4.86 -32.30 10.65
CA ARG A 323 3.83 -31.36 11.12
C ARG A 323 3.75 -30.12 10.23
N ILE A 324 4.87 -29.65 9.67
CA ILE A 324 4.90 -28.49 8.75
C ILE A 324 4.05 -28.78 7.50
N ALA A 325 4.25 -29.93 6.87
CA ALA A 325 3.48 -30.28 5.68
C ALA A 325 1.98 -30.51 5.98
N ALA A 326 1.68 -31.10 7.13
CA ALA A 326 0.30 -31.27 7.59
C ALA A 326 -0.39 -29.94 7.86
N TYR A 327 0.32 -29.03 8.52
CA TYR A 327 -0.14 -27.67 8.80
C TYR A 327 -0.41 -26.88 7.53
N LEU A 328 0.56 -26.84 6.59
CA LEU A 328 0.45 -26.07 5.34
C LEU A 328 -0.80 -26.48 4.54
N ARG A 329 -1.04 -27.77 4.37
CA ARG A 329 -2.27 -28.25 3.70
C ARG A 329 -3.55 -27.71 4.35
N LYS A 330 -3.59 -27.68 5.69
CA LYS A 330 -4.71 -27.19 6.47
C LYS A 330 -4.92 -25.67 6.32
N ALA A 331 -3.82 -24.91 6.40
CA ALA A 331 -3.82 -23.45 6.27
C ALA A 331 -4.18 -22.99 4.85
N GLU A 332 -3.62 -23.65 3.84
CA GLU A 332 -3.94 -23.40 2.43
C GLU A 332 -5.41 -23.72 2.14
N GLU A 333 -5.94 -24.85 2.65
CA GLU A 333 -7.34 -25.19 2.52
C GLU A 333 -8.25 -24.18 3.21
N LEU A 334 -7.89 -23.72 4.42
CA LEU A 334 -8.61 -22.67 5.13
C LEU A 334 -8.64 -21.37 4.31
N PHE A 335 -7.49 -20.98 3.76
CA PHE A 335 -7.38 -19.83 2.86
C PHE A 335 -8.29 -20.00 1.64
N GLY A 336 -8.21 -21.13 0.94
CA GLY A 336 -9.01 -21.41 -0.26
C GLY A 336 -10.51 -21.40 0.01
N ARG A 337 -10.96 -22.00 1.12
CA ARG A 337 -12.39 -22.04 1.50
C ARG A 337 -12.97 -20.70 1.95
N THR A 338 -12.13 -19.79 2.40
CA THR A 338 -12.51 -18.43 2.81
C THR A 338 -12.19 -17.38 1.73
N SER A 339 -11.64 -17.77 0.59
CA SER A 339 -11.39 -16.92 -0.58
C SER A 339 -12.48 -17.10 -1.63
N ASN A 340 -12.73 -16.05 -2.40
CA ASN A 340 -13.49 -16.11 -3.64
C ASN A 340 -12.71 -15.40 -4.75
N ALA A 341 -13.21 -15.41 -5.99
CA ALA A 341 -12.53 -14.81 -7.14
C ALA A 341 -12.22 -13.31 -6.99
N GLU A 342 -13.00 -12.61 -6.17
CA GLU A 342 -12.87 -11.16 -5.94
C GLU A 342 -12.11 -10.84 -4.64
N LYS A 343 -12.14 -11.76 -3.66
CA LYS A 343 -11.72 -11.53 -2.27
C LYS A 343 -10.75 -12.63 -1.81
N SER A 344 -9.48 -12.47 -2.15
CA SER A 344 -8.41 -13.42 -1.79
C SER A 344 -7.31 -12.84 -0.92
N GLY A 345 -7.58 -11.69 -0.26
CA GLY A 345 -6.59 -10.98 0.54
C GLY A 345 -6.36 -11.54 1.94
N VAL A 346 -5.18 -11.21 2.48
CA VAL A 346 -4.83 -11.31 3.90
C VAL A 346 -4.32 -9.94 4.37
N PRO A 347 -4.36 -9.59 5.66
CA PRO A 347 -4.76 -10.40 6.81
C PRO A 347 -6.25 -10.74 6.79
N ARG A 348 -6.61 -11.92 7.32
CA ARG A 348 -8.01 -12.35 7.43
C ARG A 348 -8.26 -12.90 8.83
N LEU A 349 -9.20 -12.28 9.54
CA LEU A 349 -9.71 -12.77 10.81
C LEU A 349 -10.90 -13.67 10.55
N ILE A 350 -10.95 -14.82 11.23
CA ILE A 350 -11.99 -15.83 11.05
C ILE A 350 -12.53 -16.19 12.44
N HIS A 351 -13.86 -16.17 12.58
CA HIS A 351 -14.59 -16.64 13.74
C HIS A 351 -15.72 -17.58 13.30
N GLY A 352 -15.60 -18.86 13.64
CA GLY A 352 -16.52 -19.87 13.16
C GLY A 352 -16.54 -19.96 11.62
N GLN A 353 -17.65 -19.56 11.01
CA GLN A 353 -17.81 -19.53 9.55
C GLN A 353 -17.72 -18.11 8.94
N ASN A 354 -17.66 -17.09 9.79
CA ASN A 354 -17.53 -15.70 9.36
C ASN A 354 -16.07 -15.31 9.20
N TRP A 355 -15.77 -14.42 8.29
CA TRP A 355 -14.44 -13.88 8.10
C TRP A 355 -14.46 -12.38 7.76
N LEU A 356 -13.40 -11.70 8.15
CA LEU A 356 -13.16 -10.27 7.98
C LEU A 356 -11.74 -10.06 7.46
N VAL A 357 -11.60 -9.30 6.37
CA VAL A 357 -10.30 -8.78 5.89
C VAL A 357 -10.22 -7.31 6.27
N PRO A 358 -9.54 -6.95 7.36
CA PRO A 358 -9.46 -5.55 7.79
C PRO A 358 -8.41 -4.79 6.98
N GLU A 359 -8.71 -3.55 6.63
CA GLU A 359 -7.76 -2.59 6.05
C GLU A 359 -7.56 -1.39 7.00
N THR A 360 -7.54 -1.62 8.30
CA THR A 360 -7.35 -0.57 9.30
C THR A 360 -6.05 -0.77 10.07
N ASP A 361 -5.41 0.36 10.42
CA ASP A 361 -4.23 0.44 11.30
C ASP A 361 -4.64 0.91 12.71
N ASP A 362 -5.95 1.00 13.01
CA ASP A 362 -6.49 1.47 14.27
C ASP A 362 -7.16 0.33 15.04
N ALA A 363 -6.68 0.08 16.27
CA ALA A 363 -7.15 -1.01 17.12
C ALA A 363 -8.61 -0.84 17.54
N GLU A 364 -9.07 0.38 17.77
CA GLU A 364 -10.45 0.66 18.20
C GLU A 364 -11.43 0.37 17.06
N THR A 365 -11.12 0.86 15.86
CA THR A 365 -11.87 0.56 14.64
C THR A 365 -11.90 -0.94 14.36
N LEU A 366 -10.76 -1.63 14.49
CA LEU A 366 -10.69 -3.08 14.29
C LEU A 366 -11.53 -3.84 15.31
N LEU A 367 -11.49 -3.42 16.58
CA LEU A 367 -12.30 -4.03 17.64
C LEU A 367 -13.80 -3.86 17.40
N ALA A 368 -14.21 -2.69 16.91
CA ALA A 368 -15.60 -2.44 16.53
C ALA A 368 -16.03 -3.32 15.35
N LEU A 369 -15.18 -3.47 14.32
CA LEU A 369 -15.43 -4.36 13.17
C LEU A 369 -15.55 -5.83 13.59
N ILE A 370 -14.65 -6.32 14.47
CA ILE A 370 -14.75 -7.67 15.00
C ILE A 370 -16.08 -7.88 15.72
N GLY A 371 -16.52 -6.93 16.54
CA GLY A 371 -17.77 -7.02 17.27
C GLY A 371 -19.04 -6.91 16.42
N SER A 372 -18.95 -6.32 15.22
CA SER A 372 -20.12 -6.17 14.32
C SER A 372 -20.19 -7.24 13.24
N GLU A 373 -19.05 -7.77 12.77
CA GLU A 373 -18.97 -8.61 11.57
C GLU A 373 -18.59 -10.07 11.86
N LEU A 374 -17.99 -10.36 12.99
CA LEU A 374 -17.61 -11.70 13.41
C LEU A 374 -18.39 -12.20 14.61
#